data_e421b1d1e4b899073dd2aae4406b69f1
#
_entry.id   e421b1d1e4b899073dd2aae4406b69f1
#
_cell.length_a   1.000
_cell.length_b   1.000
_cell.length_c   1.000
_cell.angle_alpha   90.00
_cell.angle_beta   90.00
_cell.angle_gamma   90.00
#
_symmetry.space_group_name_H-M   'P 1'
#
loop_
_entity.id
_entity.type
_entity.pdbx_description
1 polymer ?
#
loop_
_entity_poly.entity_id
_entity_poly.type
_entity_poly.pdbx_seq_one_letter_code
_entity_poly.pdbx_strand_id
1 'polypeptide(L)'
;FTATTPDGKTGTVPLKIGIIGVTTPGIMQWDKKWLDGKVTTAGAKEMAEKYVPQMKTEGADVIVALSHGGIDTSPYSPTMENASWHLSQVAGIDAILMGHTHQVFPDASSKDTRLDQASIDKVNGLLNNVPAVMPSFWGKGLGVIKLTLTFDGKKWVVNKNNTKVEVRTIQNADKTFVAANPRVARLIQAEHNATINYVKTPIGTSDFSMTSYFADVGDVSA
;
A
#
# COMPACT_ATOMS: atom_id res chain seq x y z
N PHE A 1 16.20 -19.25 -4.21
CA PHE A 1 15.25 -20.08 -3.44
C PHE A 1 15.49 -21.55 -3.74
N THR A 2 15.26 -22.42 -2.76
CA THR A 2 15.32 -23.87 -2.97
C THR A 2 13.99 -24.33 -3.56
N ALA A 3 14.06 -25.09 -4.64
CA ALA A 3 12.89 -25.70 -5.28
C ALA A 3 13.12 -27.19 -5.50
N THR A 4 12.05 -27.96 -5.44
CA THR A 4 12.03 -29.35 -5.91
C THR A 4 11.26 -29.36 -7.23
N THR A 5 11.94 -29.84 -8.28
CA THR A 5 11.35 -29.99 -9.61
C THR A 5 10.36 -31.14 -9.65
N PRO A 6 9.46 -31.22 -10.64
CA PRO A 6 8.48 -32.30 -10.76
C PRO A 6 9.11 -33.70 -10.84
N ASP A 7 10.35 -33.81 -11.31
CA ASP A 7 11.12 -35.06 -11.34
C ASP A 7 11.85 -35.38 -10.01
N GLY A 8 11.57 -34.63 -8.95
CA GLY A 8 12.07 -34.84 -7.58
C GLY A 8 13.46 -34.30 -7.30
N LYS A 9 14.12 -33.63 -8.24
CA LYS A 9 15.45 -33.03 -8.00
C LYS A 9 15.28 -31.72 -7.23
N THR A 10 16.09 -31.55 -6.20
CA THR A 10 16.12 -30.32 -5.38
C THR A 10 17.36 -29.50 -5.74
N GLY A 11 17.16 -28.20 -5.97
CA GLY A 11 18.24 -27.28 -6.31
C GLY A 11 17.91 -25.83 -5.99
N THR A 12 18.88 -24.95 -6.14
CA THR A 12 18.68 -23.50 -6.01
C THR A 12 18.20 -22.92 -7.35
N VAL A 13 17.04 -22.33 -7.35
CA VAL A 13 16.43 -21.69 -8.53
C VAL A 13 16.25 -20.20 -8.23
N PRO A 14 16.72 -19.29 -9.12
CA PRO A 14 16.48 -17.87 -8.97
C PRO A 14 14.98 -17.58 -9.06
N LEU A 15 14.53 -16.57 -8.32
CA LEU A 15 13.19 -16.01 -8.40
C LEU A 15 13.32 -14.56 -8.85
N LYS A 16 12.65 -14.19 -9.95
CA LYS A 16 12.63 -12.82 -10.46
C LYS A 16 11.31 -12.16 -10.13
N ILE A 17 11.36 -11.10 -9.34
CA ILE A 17 10.19 -10.32 -8.94
C ILE A 17 10.18 -9.01 -9.73
N GLY A 18 9.11 -8.77 -10.50
CA GLY A 18 8.83 -7.49 -11.13
C GLY A 18 8.06 -6.60 -10.15
N ILE A 19 8.45 -5.34 -10.05
CA ILE A 19 7.77 -4.35 -9.20
C ILE A 19 7.32 -3.18 -10.07
N ILE A 20 6.02 -2.85 -9.99
CA ILE A 20 5.46 -1.65 -10.61
C ILE A 20 4.93 -0.71 -9.53
N GLY A 21 5.40 0.53 -9.52
CA GLY A 21 4.91 1.58 -8.62
C GLY A 21 3.97 2.52 -9.36
N VAL A 22 2.83 2.84 -8.76
CA VAL A 22 1.88 3.84 -9.25
C VAL A 22 1.50 4.80 -8.15
N THR A 23 1.33 6.08 -8.51
CA THR A 23 0.80 7.11 -7.62
C THR A 23 -0.46 7.70 -8.22
N THR A 24 -1.29 8.31 -7.37
CA THR A 24 -2.53 8.95 -7.84
C THR A 24 -2.24 10.15 -8.74
N PRO A 25 -3.01 10.34 -9.82
CA PRO A 25 -2.92 11.53 -10.67
C PRO A 25 -3.18 12.84 -9.93
N GLY A 26 -3.83 12.82 -8.77
CA GLY A 26 -4.07 13.96 -7.89
C GLY A 26 -2.80 14.70 -7.47
N ILE A 27 -1.63 14.04 -7.52
CA ILE A 27 -0.32 14.66 -7.26
C ILE A 27 -0.08 15.90 -8.14
N MET A 28 -0.64 15.94 -9.36
CA MET A 28 -0.52 17.10 -10.25
C MET A 28 -1.21 18.36 -9.70
N GLN A 29 -2.17 18.21 -8.80
CA GLN A 29 -2.83 19.33 -8.10
C GLN A 29 -2.12 19.65 -6.79
N TRP A 30 -1.80 18.63 -5.99
CA TRP A 30 -1.22 18.81 -4.64
C TRP A 30 0.20 19.35 -4.69
N ASP A 31 1.00 18.86 -5.66
CA ASP A 31 2.38 19.27 -5.85
C ASP A 31 2.57 20.14 -7.09
N LYS A 32 1.51 20.83 -7.55
CA LYS A 32 1.52 21.66 -8.75
C LYS A 32 2.72 22.59 -8.81
N LYS A 33 3.05 23.24 -7.70
CA LYS A 33 4.22 24.14 -7.59
C LYS A 33 5.53 23.52 -8.08
N TRP A 34 5.68 22.20 -7.89
CA TRP A 34 6.91 21.49 -8.19
C TRP A 34 6.87 20.74 -9.52
N LEU A 35 5.67 20.33 -9.96
CA LEU A 35 5.47 19.38 -11.06
C LEU A 35 4.97 20.06 -12.34
N ASP A 36 4.30 21.21 -12.26
CA ASP A 36 3.69 21.87 -13.40
C ASP A 36 4.72 22.17 -14.49
N GLY A 37 4.42 21.81 -15.74
CA GLY A 37 5.31 21.95 -16.90
C GLY A 37 6.51 21.01 -16.91
N LYS A 38 6.73 20.16 -15.92
CA LYS A 38 7.87 19.24 -15.85
C LYS A 38 7.50 17.79 -16.09
N VAL A 39 6.33 17.36 -15.63
CA VAL A 39 5.86 15.98 -15.77
C VAL A 39 4.37 15.96 -16.07
N THR A 40 3.90 14.82 -16.56
CA THR A 40 2.49 14.50 -16.73
C THR A 40 2.21 13.15 -16.09
N THR A 41 0.94 12.88 -15.73
CA THR A 41 0.52 11.58 -15.23
C THR A 41 -0.24 10.82 -16.31
N ALA A 42 -0.19 9.50 -16.21
CA ALA A 42 -1.03 8.58 -16.99
C ALA A 42 -1.80 7.69 -16.02
N GLY A 43 -2.90 7.10 -16.47
CA GLY A 43 -3.73 6.25 -15.64
C GLY A 43 -2.98 5.01 -15.15
N ALA A 44 -3.21 4.65 -13.89
CA ALA A 44 -2.53 3.54 -13.24
C ALA A 44 -2.79 2.20 -13.94
N LYS A 45 -4.04 1.97 -14.39
CA LYS A 45 -4.43 0.73 -15.09
C LYS A 45 -3.74 0.61 -16.44
N GLU A 46 -3.76 1.67 -17.26
CA GLU A 46 -3.11 1.70 -18.57
C GLU A 46 -1.62 1.45 -18.48
N MET A 47 -0.98 2.04 -17.46
CA MET A 47 0.45 1.82 -17.27
C MET A 47 0.75 0.39 -16.81
N ALA A 48 -0.09 -0.19 -15.97
CA ALA A 48 0.04 -1.59 -15.59
C ALA A 48 -0.20 -2.53 -16.78
N GLU A 49 -1.24 -2.29 -17.59
CA GLU A 49 -1.52 -3.06 -18.81
C GLU A 49 -0.37 -3.00 -19.84
N LYS A 50 0.38 -1.89 -19.87
CA LYS A 50 1.55 -1.73 -20.71
C LYS A 50 2.78 -2.46 -20.17
N TYR A 51 3.12 -2.27 -18.89
CA TYR A 51 4.40 -2.70 -18.34
C TYR A 51 4.39 -4.09 -17.73
N VAL A 52 3.25 -4.59 -17.24
CA VAL A 52 3.19 -5.94 -16.66
C VAL A 52 3.52 -7.03 -17.70
N PRO A 53 2.96 -7.01 -18.92
CA PRO A 53 3.37 -7.96 -19.96
C PRO A 53 4.86 -7.86 -20.34
N GLN A 54 5.40 -6.64 -20.38
CA GLN A 54 6.83 -6.44 -20.65
C GLN A 54 7.69 -7.10 -19.57
N MET A 55 7.41 -6.86 -18.28
CA MET A 55 8.13 -7.50 -17.17
C MET A 55 8.03 -9.04 -17.21
N LYS A 56 6.86 -9.59 -17.58
CA LYS A 56 6.70 -11.05 -17.76
C LYS A 56 7.55 -11.57 -18.91
N THR A 57 7.63 -10.85 -20.04
CA THR A 57 8.50 -11.18 -21.18
C THR A 57 9.98 -11.12 -20.80
N GLU A 58 10.36 -10.19 -19.94
CA GLU A 58 11.70 -10.06 -19.37
C GLU A 58 12.02 -11.15 -18.31
N GLY A 59 11.08 -12.05 -18.05
CA GLY A 59 11.24 -13.21 -17.21
C GLY A 59 10.87 -13.02 -15.74
N ALA A 60 10.04 -12.00 -15.40
CA ALA A 60 9.53 -11.89 -14.04
C ALA A 60 8.55 -13.03 -13.71
N ASP A 61 8.83 -13.77 -12.65
CA ASP A 61 7.98 -14.84 -12.13
C ASP A 61 6.77 -14.29 -11.39
N VAL A 62 7.00 -13.29 -10.55
CA VAL A 62 5.99 -12.65 -9.70
C VAL A 62 5.95 -11.15 -9.99
N ILE A 63 4.77 -10.57 -10.09
CA ILE A 63 4.58 -9.12 -10.21
C ILE A 63 3.89 -8.57 -8.96
N VAL A 64 4.53 -7.58 -8.35
CA VAL A 64 3.99 -6.85 -7.21
C VAL A 64 3.72 -5.40 -7.61
N ALA A 65 2.47 -4.95 -7.41
CA ALA A 65 2.10 -3.56 -7.59
C ALA A 65 2.19 -2.80 -6.26
N LEU A 66 2.92 -1.70 -6.25
CA LEU A 66 2.97 -0.72 -5.16
C LEU A 66 2.04 0.42 -5.55
N SER A 67 0.84 0.47 -4.97
CA SER A 67 -0.19 1.44 -5.32
C SER A 67 -0.33 2.49 -4.22
N HIS A 68 0.05 3.73 -4.48
CA HIS A 68 -0.34 4.84 -3.62
C HIS A 68 -1.76 5.29 -3.99
N GLY A 69 -2.73 4.42 -3.73
CA GLY A 69 -4.15 4.58 -3.99
C GLY A 69 -4.97 3.57 -3.18
N GLY A 70 -6.21 3.93 -2.89
CA GLY A 70 -7.17 3.10 -2.15
C GLY A 70 -8.01 2.20 -3.06
N ILE A 71 -9.09 1.68 -2.46
CA ILE A 71 -10.07 0.81 -3.12
C ILE A 71 -11.26 1.66 -3.55
N ASP A 72 -11.52 1.74 -4.84
CA ASP A 72 -12.69 2.38 -5.43
C ASP A 72 -13.17 1.51 -6.61
N THR A 73 -14.42 1.09 -6.57
CA THR A 73 -15.05 0.21 -7.56
C THR A 73 -15.95 0.96 -8.54
N SER A 74 -16.01 2.29 -8.45
CA SER A 74 -16.73 3.12 -9.43
C SER A 74 -16.14 2.94 -10.85
N PRO A 75 -16.87 3.35 -11.91
CA PRO A 75 -16.35 3.25 -13.27
C PRO A 75 -14.97 3.88 -13.41
N TYR A 76 -14.06 3.15 -14.05
CA TYR A 76 -12.68 3.57 -14.22
C TYR A 76 -12.53 4.89 -14.99
N SER A 77 -11.62 5.72 -14.51
CA SER A 77 -11.12 6.90 -15.23
C SER A 77 -9.59 6.94 -15.13
N PRO A 78 -8.86 7.36 -16.17
CA PRO A 78 -7.41 7.53 -16.12
C PRO A 78 -6.94 8.54 -15.06
N THR A 79 -7.82 9.42 -14.60
CA THR A 79 -7.56 10.39 -13.54
C THR A 79 -8.06 9.94 -12.16
N MET A 80 -8.52 8.69 -12.04
CA MET A 80 -9.03 8.13 -10.78
C MET A 80 -7.95 8.13 -9.71
N GLU A 81 -8.30 8.61 -8.51
CA GLU A 81 -7.40 8.72 -7.38
C GLU A 81 -7.09 7.36 -6.74
N ASN A 82 -8.11 6.49 -6.62
CA ASN A 82 -8.03 5.25 -5.83
C ASN A 82 -8.21 4.02 -6.72
N ALA A 83 -7.27 3.76 -7.63
CA ALA A 83 -7.38 2.77 -8.69
C ALA A 83 -6.96 1.34 -8.32
N SER A 84 -6.72 1.02 -7.03
CA SER A 84 -6.16 -0.31 -6.66
C SER A 84 -7.06 -1.48 -7.00
N TRP A 85 -8.40 -1.29 -6.92
CA TRP A 85 -9.33 -2.32 -7.37
C TRP A 85 -9.23 -2.57 -8.88
N HIS A 86 -9.06 -1.52 -9.67
CA HIS A 86 -8.87 -1.64 -11.13
C HIS A 86 -7.51 -2.25 -11.51
N LEU A 87 -6.45 -1.98 -10.71
CA LEU A 87 -5.17 -2.64 -10.87
C LEU A 87 -5.26 -4.16 -10.66
N SER A 88 -6.11 -4.62 -9.73
CA SER A 88 -6.30 -6.05 -9.50
C SER A 88 -6.95 -6.79 -10.68
N GLN A 89 -7.53 -6.07 -11.64
CA GLN A 89 -8.08 -6.64 -12.89
C GLN A 89 -7.01 -6.81 -13.99
N VAL A 90 -5.83 -6.21 -13.81
CA VAL A 90 -4.74 -6.33 -14.80
C VAL A 90 -4.11 -7.71 -14.70
N ALA A 91 -4.17 -8.46 -15.80
CA ALA A 91 -3.64 -9.81 -15.85
C ALA A 91 -2.13 -9.83 -15.56
N GLY A 92 -1.70 -10.73 -14.68
CA GLY A 92 -0.30 -10.92 -14.34
C GLY A 92 0.18 -10.19 -13.09
N ILE A 93 -0.64 -9.36 -12.44
CA ILE A 93 -0.37 -8.85 -11.10
C ILE A 93 -0.68 -9.95 -10.09
N ASP A 94 0.30 -10.24 -9.22
CA ASP A 94 0.23 -11.32 -8.24
C ASP A 94 -0.02 -10.83 -6.80
N ALA A 95 0.30 -9.56 -6.50
CA ALA A 95 0.04 -8.93 -5.20
C ALA A 95 -0.02 -7.40 -5.33
N ILE A 96 -0.78 -6.74 -4.43
CA ILE A 96 -0.91 -5.28 -4.39
C ILE A 96 -0.67 -4.78 -2.97
N LEU A 97 0.30 -3.87 -2.81
CA LEU A 97 0.52 -3.13 -1.58
C LEU A 97 -0.07 -1.73 -1.76
N MET A 98 -1.08 -1.40 -0.93
CA MET A 98 -1.89 -0.19 -1.06
C MET A 98 -1.59 0.83 0.03
N GLY A 99 -1.99 2.08 -0.20
CA GLY A 99 -1.88 3.16 0.75
C GLY A 99 -2.89 4.28 0.49
N HIS A 100 -2.50 5.53 0.76
CA HIS A 100 -3.21 6.76 0.45
C HIS A 100 -4.46 7.03 1.31
N THR A 101 -5.48 6.19 1.29
CA THR A 101 -6.74 6.41 2.01
C THR A 101 -6.67 6.11 3.51
N HIS A 102 -5.51 5.69 4.01
CA HIS A 102 -5.26 5.43 5.43
C HIS A 102 -6.15 4.34 6.05
N GLN A 103 -6.83 3.54 5.25
CA GLN A 103 -7.68 2.45 5.70
C GLN A 103 -6.84 1.21 6.09
N VAL A 104 -7.49 0.27 6.75
CA VAL A 104 -6.97 -1.08 6.99
C VAL A 104 -7.65 -2.03 6.02
N PHE A 105 -6.86 -2.83 5.30
CA PHE A 105 -7.35 -3.92 4.48
C PHE A 105 -6.33 -5.06 4.49
N PRO A 106 -6.72 -6.33 4.76
CA PRO A 106 -8.08 -6.78 5.09
C PRO A 106 -8.57 -6.29 6.44
N ASP A 107 -9.89 -6.12 6.55
CA ASP A 107 -10.60 -5.86 7.80
C ASP A 107 -12.01 -6.46 7.75
N ALA A 108 -12.16 -7.63 8.36
CA ALA A 108 -13.44 -8.33 8.45
C ALA A 108 -14.52 -7.54 9.22
N SER A 109 -14.10 -6.62 10.09
CA SER A 109 -15.02 -5.79 10.92
C SER A 109 -15.44 -4.48 10.25
N SER A 110 -14.86 -4.16 9.08
CA SER A 110 -15.14 -2.92 8.35
C SER A 110 -16.63 -2.75 8.07
N LYS A 111 -17.14 -1.56 8.40
CA LYS A 111 -18.52 -1.13 8.10
C LYS A 111 -18.63 -0.39 6.77
N ASP A 112 -17.55 -0.28 6.04
CA ASP A 112 -17.55 0.34 4.72
C ASP A 112 -18.25 -0.58 3.71
N THR A 113 -19.49 -0.22 3.36
CA THR A 113 -20.34 -1.00 2.44
C THR A 113 -19.78 -1.05 1.01
N ARG A 114 -18.84 -0.18 0.65
CA ARG A 114 -18.14 -0.25 -0.65
C ARG A 114 -17.29 -1.50 -0.75
N LEU A 115 -16.90 -2.10 0.38
CA LEU A 115 -16.16 -3.36 0.45
C LEU A 115 -17.06 -4.61 0.41
N ASP A 116 -18.39 -4.45 0.44
CA ASP A 116 -19.35 -5.55 0.43
C ASP A 116 -19.70 -5.99 -1.01
N GLN A 117 -18.70 -6.17 -1.86
CA GLN A 117 -18.85 -6.60 -3.25
C GLN A 117 -18.25 -7.99 -3.46
N ALA A 118 -18.84 -8.77 -4.35
CA ALA A 118 -18.40 -10.15 -4.63
C ALA A 118 -16.94 -10.26 -5.12
N SER A 119 -16.40 -9.18 -5.67
CA SER A 119 -14.99 -9.09 -6.10
C SER A 119 -14.00 -8.69 -5.02
N ILE A 120 -14.50 -8.41 -3.79
CA ILE A 120 -13.69 -7.99 -2.66
C ILE A 120 -13.89 -8.96 -1.49
N ASP A 121 -12.83 -9.65 -1.13
CA ASP A 121 -12.80 -10.47 0.10
C ASP A 121 -12.08 -9.68 1.21
N LYS A 122 -12.86 -8.95 1.99
CA LYS A 122 -12.33 -8.14 3.11
C LYS A 122 -11.89 -8.97 4.32
N VAL A 123 -12.11 -10.28 4.30
CA VAL A 123 -11.65 -11.21 5.35
C VAL A 123 -10.26 -11.75 5.00
N ASN A 124 -10.09 -12.24 3.76
CA ASN A 124 -8.85 -12.84 3.31
C ASN A 124 -7.91 -11.87 2.57
N GLY A 125 -8.33 -10.62 2.35
CA GLY A 125 -7.53 -9.59 1.71
C GLY A 125 -7.37 -9.77 0.21
N LEU A 126 -8.47 -10.03 -0.51
CA LEU A 126 -8.42 -10.24 -1.95
C LEU A 126 -9.25 -9.17 -2.68
N LEU A 127 -8.68 -8.66 -3.78
CA LEU A 127 -9.37 -7.84 -4.78
C LEU A 127 -9.33 -8.62 -6.10
N ASN A 128 -10.49 -9.00 -6.66
CA ASN A 128 -10.57 -9.85 -7.86
C ASN A 128 -9.64 -11.08 -7.78
N ASN A 129 -9.59 -11.75 -6.63
CA ASN A 129 -8.68 -12.86 -6.32
C ASN A 129 -7.19 -12.51 -6.35
N VAL A 130 -6.81 -11.24 -6.30
CA VAL A 130 -5.43 -10.79 -6.14
C VAL A 130 -5.21 -10.38 -4.68
N PRO A 131 -4.21 -10.93 -3.99
CA PRO A 131 -3.85 -10.55 -2.64
C PRO A 131 -3.51 -9.06 -2.55
N ALA A 132 -4.13 -8.36 -1.61
CA ALA A 132 -3.95 -6.92 -1.45
C ALA A 132 -3.91 -6.56 0.03
N VAL A 133 -3.08 -5.59 0.42
CA VAL A 133 -2.96 -5.14 1.81
C VAL A 133 -2.84 -3.62 1.90
N MET A 134 -3.52 -3.01 2.86
CA MET A 134 -3.37 -1.61 3.26
C MET A 134 -3.22 -1.53 4.78
N PRO A 135 -2.06 -1.11 5.32
CA PRO A 135 -1.76 -1.21 6.74
C PRO A 135 -2.07 0.07 7.54
N SER A 136 -3.07 0.86 7.17
CA SER A 136 -3.32 2.17 7.78
C SER A 136 -2.23 3.20 7.41
N PHE A 137 -1.76 4.03 8.34
CA PHE A 137 -0.86 5.16 8.09
C PHE A 137 0.16 5.32 9.22
N TRP A 138 1.24 6.08 8.96
CA TRP A 138 2.27 6.48 9.92
C TRP A 138 2.88 5.33 10.74
N GLY A 139 3.00 4.15 10.14
CA GLY A 139 3.59 2.99 10.81
C GLY A 139 2.70 2.37 11.90
N LYS A 140 1.38 2.67 11.94
CA LYS A 140 0.44 2.04 12.87
C LYS A 140 0.24 0.55 12.61
N GLY A 141 0.55 0.09 11.42
CA GLY A 141 0.46 -1.31 11.02
C GLY A 141 1.55 -1.73 10.04
N LEU A 142 1.80 -3.02 9.99
CA LEU A 142 2.62 -3.69 9.00
C LEU A 142 1.72 -4.59 8.15
N GLY A 143 1.61 -4.29 6.86
CA GLY A 143 0.93 -5.16 5.90
C GLY A 143 1.83 -6.33 5.53
N VAL A 144 1.31 -7.54 5.58
CA VAL A 144 2.03 -8.77 5.23
C VAL A 144 1.23 -9.57 4.22
N ILE A 145 1.81 -9.81 3.05
CA ILE A 145 1.30 -10.78 2.08
C ILE A 145 2.29 -11.95 2.02
N LYS A 146 1.82 -13.13 2.35
CA LYS A 146 2.60 -14.36 2.28
C LYS A 146 2.17 -15.15 1.05
N LEU A 147 2.93 -15.03 -0.03
CA LEU A 147 2.72 -15.81 -1.25
C LEU A 147 3.33 -17.21 -1.10
N THR A 148 2.59 -18.22 -1.51
CA THR A 148 3.13 -19.56 -1.71
C THR A 148 3.47 -19.75 -3.18
N LEU A 149 4.70 -20.13 -3.47
CA LEU A 149 5.20 -20.34 -4.84
C LEU A 149 5.49 -21.80 -5.08
N THR A 150 5.16 -22.29 -6.27
CA THR A 150 5.52 -23.61 -6.76
C THR A 150 6.38 -23.46 -8.01
N PHE A 151 7.48 -24.20 -8.09
CA PHE A 151 8.31 -24.25 -9.29
C PHE A 151 7.82 -25.37 -10.20
N ASP A 152 7.42 -25.05 -11.44
CA ASP A 152 6.86 -26.01 -12.40
C ASP A 152 7.92 -26.73 -13.25
N GLY A 153 9.20 -26.50 -12.95
CA GLY A 153 10.34 -27.00 -13.72
C GLY A 153 10.93 -25.97 -14.69
N LYS A 154 10.24 -24.85 -14.92
CA LYS A 154 10.66 -23.75 -15.81
C LYS A 154 10.58 -22.39 -15.15
N LYS A 155 9.52 -22.12 -14.37
CA LYS A 155 9.25 -20.86 -13.72
C LYS A 155 8.55 -21.06 -12.36
N TRP A 156 8.58 -20.04 -11.55
CA TRP A 156 7.77 -19.98 -10.33
C TRP A 156 6.34 -19.58 -10.67
N VAL A 157 5.40 -20.23 -10.00
CA VAL A 157 3.94 -19.96 -10.13
C VAL A 157 3.37 -19.67 -8.76
N VAL A 158 2.59 -18.62 -8.65
CA VAL A 158 1.89 -18.25 -7.40
C VAL A 158 0.73 -19.20 -7.16
N ASN A 159 0.75 -19.88 -6.02
CA ASN A 159 -0.37 -20.70 -5.54
C ASN A 159 -1.33 -19.81 -4.74
N LYS A 160 -2.36 -19.32 -5.40
CA LYS A 160 -3.33 -18.38 -4.79
C LYS A 160 -4.10 -18.98 -3.61
N ASN A 161 -4.35 -20.29 -3.62
CA ASN A 161 -5.14 -20.95 -2.56
C ASN A 161 -4.43 -20.98 -1.20
N ASN A 162 -3.10 -20.87 -1.17
CA ASN A 162 -2.27 -20.89 0.04
C ASN A 162 -1.68 -19.52 0.38
N THR A 163 -2.18 -18.46 -0.24
CA THR A 163 -1.77 -17.08 0.05
C THR A 163 -2.46 -16.60 1.33
N LYS A 164 -1.72 -15.87 2.16
CA LYS A 164 -2.25 -15.24 3.39
C LYS A 164 -1.95 -13.76 3.36
N VAL A 165 -2.94 -12.96 3.77
CA VAL A 165 -2.83 -11.51 3.90
C VAL A 165 -3.23 -11.13 5.31
N GLU A 166 -2.44 -10.29 5.96
CA GLU A 166 -2.73 -9.80 7.30
C GLU A 166 -2.19 -8.39 7.51
N VAL A 167 -2.80 -7.65 8.41
CA VAL A 167 -2.26 -6.41 8.95
C VAL A 167 -1.90 -6.64 10.41
N ARG A 168 -0.62 -6.43 10.76
CA ARG A 168 -0.12 -6.49 12.13
C ARG A 168 -0.04 -5.07 12.68
N THR A 169 -0.85 -4.76 13.66
CA THR A 169 -0.84 -3.45 14.31
C THR A 169 0.28 -3.35 15.34
N ILE A 170 0.79 -2.13 15.56
CA ILE A 170 1.74 -1.88 16.66
C ILE A 170 1.05 -1.78 18.02
N GLN A 171 -0.28 -1.68 18.04
CA GLN A 171 -1.08 -1.71 19.27
C GLN A 171 -1.68 -3.10 19.47
N ASN A 172 -1.48 -3.67 20.65
CA ASN A 172 -2.04 -4.93 21.08
C ASN A 172 -3.52 -4.79 21.42
N ALA A 173 -4.24 -5.90 21.54
CA ALA A 173 -5.67 -5.93 21.92
C ALA A 173 -5.96 -5.29 23.29
N ASP A 174 -5.01 -5.36 24.23
CA ASP A 174 -5.06 -4.73 25.56
C ASP A 174 -4.69 -3.24 25.54
N LYS A 175 -4.55 -2.63 24.36
CA LYS A 175 -4.16 -1.23 24.11
C LYS A 175 -2.71 -0.90 24.47
N THR A 176 -1.89 -1.83 24.89
CA THR A 176 -0.44 -1.65 24.98
C THR A 176 0.19 -1.61 23.60
N PHE A 177 1.43 -1.17 23.51
CA PHE A 177 2.18 -1.15 22.25
C PHE A 177 3.26 -2.22 22.24
N VAL A 178 3.58 -2.74 21.05
CA VAL A 178 4.73 -3.62 20.86
C VAL A 178 6.01 -2.87 21.24
N ALA A 179 6.95 -3.58 21.86
CA ALA A 179 8.23 -2.98 22.28
C ALA A 179 9.01 -2.46 21.07
N ALA A 180 9.53 -1.24 21.18
CA ALA A 180 10.41 -0.67 20.16
C ALA A 180 11.69 -1.49 20.04
N ASN A 181 12.17 -1.72 18.82
CA ASN A 181 13.46 -2.34 18.60
C ASN A 181 14.60 -1.38 19.05
N PRO A 182 15.44 -1.73 20.05
CA PRO A 182 16.44 -0.80 20.58
C PRO A 182 17.48 -0.37 19.55
N ARG A 183 17.79 -1.22 18.57
CA ARG A 183 18.72 -0.87 17.49
C ARG A 183 18.13 0.21 16.59
N VAL A 184 16.87 0.06 16.17
CA VAL A 184 16.18 1.04 15.32
C VAL A 184 16.03 2.36 16.09
N ALA A 185 15.59 2.32 17.35
CA ALA A 185 15.45 3.52 18.18
C ALA A 185 16.77 4.32 18.27
N ARG A 186 17.91 3.64 18.46
CA ARG A 186 19.22 4.31 18.47
C ARG A 186 19.60 4.92 17.14
N LEU A 187 19.28 4.26 16.02
CA LEU A 187 19.62 4.74 14.69
C LEU A 187 18.91 6.05 14.32
N ILE A 188 17.70 6.26 14.80
CA ILE A 188 16.88 7.45 14.48
C ILE A 188 16.88 8.50 15.61
N GLN A 189 17.66 8.29 16.68
CA GLN A 189 17.58 9.14 17.88
C GLN A 189 17.97 10.59 17.60
N ALA A 190 18.95 10.83 16.73
CA ALA A 190 19.42 12.17 16.39
C ALA A 190 18.33 12.95 15.65
N GLU A 191 17.73 12.36 14.63
CA GLU A 191 16.64 12.94 13.83
C GLU A 191 15.40 13.17 14.69
N HIS A 192 15.07 12.21 15.56
CA HIS A 192 13.97 12.34 16.51
C HIS A 192 14.15 13.55 17.42
N ASN A 193 15.32 13.70 18.03
CA ASN A 193 15.62 14.82 18.91
C ASN A 193 15.60 16.16 18.16
N ALA A 194 16.15 16.20 16.93
CA ALA A 194 16.09 17.39 16.08
C ALA A 194 14.66 17.80 15.77
N THR A 195 13.81 16.84 15.44
CA THR A 195 12.38 17.07 15.17
C THR A 195 11.67 17.60 16.42
N ILE A 196 11.88 16.99 17.58
CA ILE A 196 11.29 17.46 18.85
C ILE A 196 11.73 18.90 19.17
N ASN A 197 12.99 19.24 18.98
CA ASN A 197 13.49 20.60 19.20
C ASN A 197 12.83 21.58 18.21
N TYR A 198 12.73 21.21 16.94
CA TYR A 198 12.09 22.04 15.92
C TYR A 198 10.63 22.36 16.24
N VAL A 199 9.82 21.33 16.56
CA VAL A 199 8.38 21.51 16.84
C VAL A 199 8.10 22.20 18.17
N LYS A 200 9.07 22.26 19.08
CA LYS A 200 8.97 23.01 20.35
C LYS A 200 9.40 24.46 20.24
N THR A 201 9.95 24.86 19.09
CA THR A 201 10.35 26.26 18.89
C THR A 201 9.10 27.15 18.86
N PRO A 202 8.97 28.16 19.75
CA PRO A 202 7.86 29.09 19.71
C PRO A 202 7.86 29.85 18.39
N ILE A 203 6.69 29.92 17.73
CA ILE A 203 6.50 30.65 16.48
C ILE A 203 5.69 31.94 16.68
N GLY A 204 5.09 32.10 17.85
CA GLY A 204 4.30 33.25 18.22
C GLY A 204 3.72 33.10 19.62
N THR A 205 3.03 34.11 20.06
CA THR A 205 2.26 34.14 21.32
C THR A 205 0.84 34.61 21.03
N SER A 206 -0.12 34.11 21.80
CA SER A 206 -1.51 34.57 21.79
C SER A 206 -1.91 34.91 23.23
N ASP A 207 -2.58 36.01 23.44
CA ASP A 207 -3.16 36.43 24.71
C ASP A 207 -4.63 36.04 24.87
N PHE A 208 -5.16 35.31 23.88
CA PHE A 208 -6.51 34.74 23.87
C PHE A 208 -6.51 33.30 23.38
N SER A 209 -7.61 32.60 23.68
CA SER A 209 -7.80 31.23 23.18
C SER A 209 -8.10 31.24 21.68
N MET A 210 -7.52 30.35 20.94
CA MET A 210 -7.72 30.18 19.50
C MET A 210 -8.26 28.77 19.21
N THR A 211 -9.13 28.68 18.21
CA THR A 211 -9.64 27.42 17.71
C THR A 211 -9.74 27.42 16.19
N SER A 212 -9.45 26.28 15.56
CA SER A 212 -9.73 26.02 14.14
C SER A 212 -11.01 25.16 13.97
N TYR A 213 -11.78 24.96 15.03
CA TYR A 213 -12.96 24.12 15.00
C TYR A 213 -14.10 24.82 14.25
N PHE A 214 -14.45 24.31 13.08
CA PHE A 214 -15.42 24.94 12.17
C PHE A 214 -16.83 25.13 12.76
N ALA A 215 -17.20 24.34 13.77
CA ALA A 215 -18.50 24.43 14.43
C ALA A 215 -18.63 25.68 15.35
N ASP A 216 -17.54 26.35 15.69
CA ASP A 216 -17.55 27.58 16.49
C ASP A 216 -17.85 28.77 15.57
N VAL A 217 -19.11 28.86 15.13
CA VAL A 217 -19.59 29.90 14.22
C VAL A 217 -19.37 31.29 14.82
N GLY A 218 -18.63 32.14 14.12
CA GLY A 218 -18.30 33.49 14.54
C GLY A 218 -16.96 33.62 15.26
N ASP A 219 -16.24 32.49 15.54
CA ASP A 219 -14.89 32.57 16.02
C ASP A 219 -13.93 32.92 14.85
N VAL A 220 -13.17 33.97 15.01
CA VAL A 220 -12.22 34.51 14.03
C VAL A 220 -10.77 34.30 14.47
N SER A 221 -10.53 33.46 15.48
CA SER A 221 -9.21 33.23 16.07
C SER A 221 -8.31 32.27 15.27
N ALA A 222 -8.87 31.56 14.29
CA ALA A 222 -8.16 30.53 13.51
C ALA A 222 -7.45 31.07 12.26
#